data_61bf861a665afc87ccd8fc2541c2e54b
#
_entry.id   61bf861a665afc87ccd8fc2541c2e54b
#
_cell.length_a   1.000
_cell.length_b   1.000
_cell.length_c   1.000
_cell.angle_alpha   90.00
_cell.angle_beta   90.00
_cell.angle_gamma   90.00
#
_symmetry.space_group_name_H-M   'P 1'
#
loop_
_entity.id
_entity.type
_entity.pdbx_description
1 polymer ?
#
loop_
_entity_poly.entity_id
_entity_poly.type
_entity_poly.pdbx_seq_one_letter_code
_entity_poly.pdbx_strand_id
1 'polypeptide(L)'
;MAPMDPADHLRRAWRVHALAAAEGLHLHDVWEVDAQIPASTPLARWIEAFRGERRGAATRVLFGIRRAVGWVLRLDAKGTGFQPVYAEAEEHLFRIENRTVVAFMHLSLADRRPRIAVYVRPKGRLGGLYMRLIDPFRRAVVYPGLLAAGRRAALRVSTGG
;
A
#
# COMPACT_ATOMS: atom_id res chain seq x y z
N MET A 1 -12.05 -7.64 -11.19
CA MET A 1 -11.59 -7.10 -9.89
C MET A 1 -11.98 -5.63 -9.85
N ALA A 2 -12.97 -5.29 -9.02
CA ALA A 2 -13.45 -3.92 -8.88
C ALA A 2 -12.67 -3.19 -7.78
N PRO A 3 -12.31 -1.91 -7.95
CA PRO A 3 -11.90 -1.08 -6.83
C PRO A 3 -13.04 -1.02 -5.81
N MET A 4 -12.69 -1.07 -4.54
CA MET A 4 -13.68 -0.92 -3.46
C MET A 4 -14.22 0.52 -3.44
N ASP A 5 -15.49 0.68 -3.04
CA ASP A 5 -16.05 2.03 -2.82
C ASP A 5 -15.23 2.78 -1.73
N PRO A 6 -14.60 3.90 -2.08
CA PRO A 6 -13.86 4.71 -1.12
C PRO A 6 -14.68 5.14 0.10
N ALA A 7 -15.99 5.39 -0.08
CA ALA A 7 -16.88 5.83 1.00
C ALA A 7 -17.08 4.72 2.06
N ASP A 8 -17.15 3.45 1.65
CA ASP A 8 -17.23 2.33 2.61
C ASP A 8 -15.93 2.18 3.41
N HIS A 9 -14.79 2.33 2.75
CA HIS A 9 -13.50 2.32 3.43
C HIS A 9 -13.39 3.46 4.46
N LEU A 10 -13.75 4.67 4.11
CA LEU A 10 -13.67 5.85 5.00
C LEU A 10 -14.54 5.68 6.25
N ARG A 11 -15.74 5.09 6.12
CA ARG A 11 -16.61 4.81 7.28
C ARG A 11 -15.98 3.82 8.24
N ARG A 12 -15.31 2.78 7.74
CA ARG A 12 -14.70 1.72 8.58
C ARG A 12 -13.34 2.12 9.16
N ALA A 13 -12.56 2.88 8.41
CA ALA A 13 -11.20 3.31 8.76
C ALA A 13 -11.14 4.78 9.21
N TRP A 14 -12.14 5.24 9.98
CA TRP A 14 -12.26 6.64 10.39
C TRP A 14 -11.02 7.18 11.11
N ARG A 15 -10.36 6.35 11.94
CA ARG A 15 -9.14 6.71 12.68
C ARG A 15 -7.98 7.00 11.74
N VAL A 16 -7.75 6.13 10.78
CA VAL A 16 -6.70 6.33 9.76
C VAL A 16 -7.00 7.57 8.94
N HIS A 17 -8.27 7.77 8.58
CA HIS A 17 -8.69 8.94 7.82
C HIS A 17 -8.44 10.23 8.61
N ALA A 18 -8.74 10.26 9.91
CA ALA A 18 -8.49 11.40 10.77
C ALA A 18 -6.97 11.71 10.88
N LEU A 19 -6.14 10.67 11.09
CA LEU A 19 -4.69 10.83 11.11
C LEU A 19 -4.13 11.32 9.76
N ALA A 20 -4.62 10.78 8.66
CA ALA A 20 -4.23 11.22 7.32
C ALA A 20 -4.62 12.67 7.07
N ALA A 21 -5.85 13.06 7.41
CA ALA A 21 -6.34 14.42 7.26
C ALA A 21 -5.53 15.42 8.10
N ALA A 22 -5.14 15.07 9.33
CA ALA A 22 -4.30 15.90 10.19
C ALA A 22 -2.91 16.18 9.56
N GLU A 23 -2.38 15.26 8.77
CA GLU A 23 -1.14 15.45 8.00
C GLU A 23 -1.37 15.99 6.56
N GLY A 24 -2.61 16.30 6.20
CA GLY A 24 -2.97 16.77 4.85
C GLY A 24 -2.83 15.69 3.77
N LEU A 25 -2.93 14.40 4.13
CA LEU A 25 -2.96 13.30 3.18
C LEU A 25 -4.40 13.02 2.74
N HIS A 26 -4.57 12.68 1.47
CA HIS A 26 -5.87 12.31 0.90
C HIS A 26 -5.86 10.83 0.51
N LEU A 27 -7.01 10.16 0.68
CA LEU A 27 -7.19 8.80 0.17
C LEU A 27 -6.98 8.82 -1.34
N HIS A 28 -6.01 8.03 -1.80
CA HIS A 28 -5.66 7.97 -3.21
C HIS A 28 -6.22 6.71 -3.85
N ASP A 29 -6.02 5.58 -3.22
CA ASP A 29 -6.51 4.29 -3.68
C ASP A 29 -6.88 3.37 -2.53
N VAL A 30 -7.86 2.50 -2.75
CA VAL A 30 -8.22 1.42 -1.85
C VAL A 30 -8.56 0.15 -2.64
N TRP A 31 -8.03 -0.97 -2.17
CA TRP A 31 -8.14 -2.26 -2.84
C TRP A 31 -8.44 -3.37 -1.84
N GLU A 32 -9.29 -4.28 -2.23
CA GLU A 32 -9.53 -5.52 -1.49
C GLU A 32 -8.84 -6.68 -2.20
N VAL A 33 -8.13 -7.50 -1.44
CA VAL A 33 -7.49 -8.72 -1.96
C VAL A 33 -8.58 -9.77 -2.16
N ASP A 34 -8.65 -10.30 -3.38
CA ASP A 34 -9.61 -11.35 -3.71
C ASP A 34 -9.18 -12.72 -3.16
N ALA A 35 -9.09 -12.79 -1.84
CA ALA A 35 -8.85 -14.02 -1.08
C ALA A 35 -9.16 -13.75 0.40
N GLN A 36 -9.74 -14.74 1.07
CA GLN A 36 -9.95 -14.71 2.52
C GLN A 36 -8.78 -15.38 3.24
N ILE A 37 -8.50 -14.93 4.46
CA ILE A 37 -7.56 -15.61 5.36
C ILE A 37 -8.35 -16.32 6.47
N PRO A 38 -7.84 -17.45 7.01
CA PRO A 38 -8.52 -18.20 8.08
C PRO A 38 -8.80 -17.31 9.30
N ALA A 39 -9.88 -17.62 10.03
CA ALA A 39 -10.28 -16.86 11.22
C ALA A 39 -9.19 -16.86 12.32
N SER A 40 -8.43 -17.95 12.41
CA SER A 40 -7.32 -18.10 13.35
C SER A 40 -6.05 -17.34 12.94
N THR A 41 -5.98 -16.82 11.71
CA THR A 41 -4.78 -16.14 11.21
C THR A 41 -4.83 -14.65 11.52
N PRO A 42 -3.90 -14.10 12.31
CA PRO A 42 -3.80 -12.68 12.55
C PRO A 42 -3.33 -11.93 11.30
N LEU A 43 -3.73 -10.66 11.16
CA LEU A 43 -3.30 -9.79 10.06
C LEU A 43 -1.78 -9.70 9.95
N ALA A 44 -1.07 -9.66 11.08
CA ALA A 44 0.39 -9.59 11.12
C ALA A 44 1.06 -10.74 10.33
N ARG A 45 0.54 -11.98 10.46
CA ARG A 45 1.06 -13.14 9.72
C ARG A 45 0.86 -13.00 8.21
N TRP A 46 -0.30 -12.48 7.79
CA TRP A 46 -0.52 -12.18 6.37
C TRP A 46 0.43 -11.08 5.88
N ILE A 47 0.67 -10.03 6.68
CA ILE A 47 1.61 -8.95 6.32
C ILE A 47 3.03 -9.49 6.13
N GLU A 48 3.49 -10.41 6.97
CA GLU A 48 4.80 -11.04 6.82
C GLU A 48 4.90 -11.84 5.53
N ALA A 49 3.90 -12.68 5.24
CA ALA A 49 3.82 -13.43 3.99
C ALA A 49 3.77 -12.49 2.77
N PHE A 50 3.00 -11.42 2.85
CA PHE A 50 2.90 -10.38 1.81
C PHE A 50 4.23 -9.67 1.55
N ARG A 51 4.99 -9.34 2.61
CA ARG A 51 6.34 -8.78 2.48
C ARG A 51 7.30 -9.74 1.78
N GLY A 52 7.19 -11.04 2.07
CA GLY A 52 7.96 -12.09 1.41
C GLY A 52 7.66 -12.17 -0.10
N GLU A 53 6.38 -12.17 -0.47
CA GLU A 53 5.92 -12.19 -1.87
C GLU A 53 6.37 -10.95 -2.67
N ARG A 54 6.45 -9.79 -2.03
CA ARG A 54 6.91 -8.55 -2.66
C ARG A 54 8.39 -8.55 -3.05
N ARG A 55 9.21 -9.45 -2.52
CA ARG A 55 10.63 -9.56 -2.88
C ARG A 55 10.87 -10.26 -4.24
N GLY A 56 9.83 -10.71 -4.92
CA GLY A 56 9.91 -11.40 -6.20
C GLY A 56 10.20 -10.50 -7.42
N ALA A 57 10.09 -11.09 -8.63
CA ALA A 57 10.47 -10.44 -9.91
C ALA A 57 9.72 -9.12 -10.18
N ALA A 58 8.44 -9.01 -9.82
CA ALA A 58 7.65 -7.79 -10.00
C ALA A 58 8.24 -6.60 -9.22
N THR A 59 8.81 -6.86 -8.05
CA THR A 59 9.49 -5.84 -7.24
C THR A 59 10.78 -5.35 -7.89
N ARG A 60 11.53 -6.24 -8.55
CA ARG A 60 12.74 -5.87 -9.30
C ARG A 60 12.44 -4.93 -10.47
N VAL A 61 11.39 -5.21 -11.23
CA VAL A 61 10.91 -4.35 -12.32
C VAL A 61 10.47 -2.99 -11.76
N LEU A 62 9.71 -2.98 -10.66
CA LEU A 62 9.27 -1.76 -9.98
C LEU A 62 10.45 -0.89 -9.53
N PHE A 63 11.49 -1.51 -8.92
CA PHE A 63 12.71 -0.80 -8.53
C PHE A 63 13.50 -0.31 -9.74
N GLY A 64 13.52 -1.06 -10.85
CA GLY A 64 14.14 -0.65 -12.11
C GLY A 64 13.50 0.61 -12.67
N ILE A 65 12.18 0.66 -12.74
CA ILE A 65 11.44 1.83 -13.25
C ILE A 65 11.52 2.99 -12.26
N ARG A 66 11.40 2.75 -10.94
CA ARG A 66 11.61 3.78 -9.93
C ARG A 66 13.02 4.39 -10.03
N ARG A 67 14.04 3.56 -10.31
CA ARG A 67 15.42 4.01 -10.49
C ARG A 67 15.58 4.83 -11.76
N ALA A 68 14.94 4.44 -12.88
CA ALA A 68 14.95 5.17 -14.13
C ALA A 68 14.24 6.52 -14.01
N VAL A 69 13.02 6.56 -13.45
CA VAL A 69 12.27 7.80 -13.20
C VAL A 69 12.97 8.67 -12.16
N GLY A 70 13.55 8.08 -11.11
CA GLY A 70 14.34 8.76 -10.09
C GLY A 70 15.59 9.41 -10.65
N TRP A 71 16.26 8.72 -11.58
CA TRP A 71 17.43 9.24 -12.28
C TRP A 71 17.07 10.43 -13.19
N VAL A 72 16.01 10.31 -14.00
CA VAL A 72 15.51 11.38 -14.88
C VAL A 72 15.11 12.62 -14.10
N LEU A 73 14.47 12.45 -12.93
CA LEU A 73 14.01 13.56 -12.10
C LEU A 73 15.02 13.98 -11.02
N ARG A 74 16.24 13.41 -11.01
CA ARG A 74 17.23 13.61 -9.94
C ARG A 74 16.67 13.44 -8.52
N LEU A 75 15.74 12.53 -8.36
CA LEU A 75 15.11 12.22 -7.09
C LEU A 75 15.93 11.15 -6.38
N ASP A 76 16.78 11.56 -5.46
CA ASP A 76 17.50 10.63 -4.58
C ASP A 76 16.52 9.71 -3.85
N ALA A 77 16.78 8.41 -3.97
CA ALA A 77 15.95 7.34 -3.40
C ALA A 77 16.07 7.22 -1.86
N LYS A 78 16.64 8.20 -1.18
CA LYS A 78 16.75 8.24 0.28
C LYS A 78 15.37 8.55 0.89
N GLY A 79 14.57 7.52 1.04
CA GLY A 79 13.33 7.57 1.81
C GLY A 79 13.48 6.80 3.11
N THR A 80 12.65 7.13 4.09
CA THR A 80 12.66 6.51 5.42
C THR A 80 12.22 5.04 5.43
N GLY A 81 11.85 4.46 4.27
CA GLY A 81 11.23 3.13 4.21
C GLY A 81 9.82 3.12 4.83
N PHE A 82 9.32 1.92 5.11
CA PHE A 82 8.04 1.73 5.79
C PHE A 82 8.24 1.81 7.30
N GLN A 83 7.82 2.92 7.90
CA GLN A 83 7.84 3.11 9.35
C GLN A 83 6.47 2.76 9.93
N PRO A 84 6.37 1.86 10.92
CA PRO A 84 5.10 1.57 11.56
C PRO A 84 4.64 2.80 12.34
N VAL A 85 3.36 3.18 12.16
CA VAL A 85 2.69 4.22 12.97
C VAL A 85 1.95 3.53 14.12
N TYR A 86 1.18 2.49 13.78
CA TYR A 86 0.60 1.58 14.76
C TYR A 86 0.35 0.20 14.14
N ALA A 87 0.16 -0.80 15.01
CA ALA A 87 -0.17 -2.17 14.65
C ALA A 87 -1.18 -2.71 15.67
N GLU A 88 -2.39 -2.99 15.19
CA GLU A 88 -3.49 -3.58 15.96
C GLU A 88 -3.87 -4.94 15.36
N ALA A 89 -4.76 -5.69 16.02
CA ALA A 89 -5.11 -7.05 15.61
C ALA A 89 -5.61 -7.13 14.16
N GLU A 90 -6.41 -6.16 13.75
CA GLU A 90 -7.07 -6.15 12.43
C GLU A 90 -6.65 -4.99 11.53
N GLU A 91 -5.76 -4.10 12.01
CA GLU A 91 -5.26 -3.01 11.17
C GLU A 91 -3.82 -2.59 11.52
N HIS A 92 -3.05 -2.29 10.50
CA HIS A 92 -1.69 -1.77 10.58
C HIS A 92 -1.55 -0.54 9.71
N LEU A 93 -0.93 0.50 10.24
CA LEU A 93 -0.62 1.72 9.52
C LEU A 93 0.88 1.92 9.40
N PHE A 94 1.35 2.16 8.19
CA PHE A 94 2.75 2.47 7.88
C PHE A 94 2.84 3.85 7.25
N ARG A 95 3.87 4.60 7.66
CA ARG A 95 4.24 5.89 7.07
C ARG A 95 5.44 5.69 6.16
N ILE A 96 5.39 6.33 5.02
CA ILE A 96 6.49 6.40 4.05
C ILE A 96 6.71 7.88 3.75
N GLU A 97 7.93 8.32 3.86
CA GLU A 97 8.28 9.68 3.49
C GLU A 97 9.52 9.69 2.60
N ASN A 98 9.46 10.47 1.55
CA ASN A 98 10.60 10.76 0.71
C ASN A 98 10.59 12.26 0.29
N ARG A 99 11.47 12.65 -0.59
CA ARG A 99 11.62 14.04 -1.02
C ARG A 99 10.38 14.60 -1.74
N THR A 100 9.59 13.75 -2.39
CA THR A 100 8.47 14.15 -3.26
C THR A 100 7.10 13.87 -2.68
N VAL A 101 7.01 12.94 -1.71
CA VAL A 101 5.71 12.49 -1.21
C VAL A 101 5.80 12.07 0.25
N VAL A 102 4.71 12.33 0.99
CA VAL A 102 4.38 11.64 2.23
C VAL A 102 3.20 10.72 1.91
N ALA A 103 3.25 9.49 2.37
CA ALA A 103 2.18 8.53 2.19
C ALA A 103 1.94 7.68 3.43
N PHE A 104 0.68 7.33 3.66
CA PHE A 104 0.29 6.27 4.57
C PHE A 104 -0.12 5.05 3.75
N MET A 105 0.33 3.88 4.18
CA MET A 105 -0.18 2.60 3.72
C MET A 105 -0.91 1.93 4.88
N HIS A 106 -2.22 1.83 4.74
CA HIS A 106 -3.09 1.17 5.69
C HIS A 106 -3.42 -0.24 5.19
N LEU A 107 -3.14 -1.23 6.03
CA LEU A 107 -3.47 -2.63 5.82
C LEU A 107 -4.49 -3.04 6.87
N SER A 108 -5.62 -3.57 6.45
CA SER A 108 -6.70 -3.95 7.36
C SER A 108 -7.40 -5.23 6.92
N LEU A 109 -8.19 -5.81 7.82
CA LEU A 109 -9.09 -6.91 7.54
C LEU A 109 -10.53 -6.42 7.54
N ALA A 110 -11.29 -6.83 6.55
CA ALA A 110 -12.75 -6.71 6.56
C ALA A 110 -13.36 -7.99 6.01
N ASP A 111 -14.24 -8.60 6.78
CA ASP A 111 -14.85 -9.88 6.45
C ASP A 111 -13.80 -10.96 6.09
N ARG A 112 -12.68 -10.96 6.81
CA ARG A 112 -11.51 -11.82 6.62
C ARG A 112 -10.78 -11.61 5.29
N ARG A 113 -11.08 -10.55 4.54
CA ARG A 113 -10.37 -10.14 3.33
C ARG A 113 -9.38 -9.03 3.64
N PRO A 114 -8.11 -9.19 3.27
CA PRO A 114 -7.13 -8.12 3.44
C PRO A 114 -7.44 -6.94 2.53
N ARG A 115 -7.35 -5.73 3.08
CA ARG A 115 -7.50 -4.46 2.35
C ARG A 115 -6.22 -3.68 2.40
N ILE A 116 -5.94 -2.98 1.32
CA ILE A 116 -4.78 -2.10 1.15
C ILE A 116 -5.31 -0.72 0.75
N ALA A 117 -5.12 0.28 1.60
CA ALA A 117 -5.44 1.66 1.28
C ALA A 117 -4.18 2.52 1.30
N VAL A 118 -4.11 3.48 0.40
CA VAL A 118 -2.97 4.39 0.26
C VAL A 118 -3.48 5.83 0.33
N TYR A 119 -2.97 6.57 1.31
CA TYR A 119 -3.18 8.00 1.44
C TYR A 119 -1.89 8.72 1.03
N VAL A 120 -2.01 9.82 0.32
CA VAL A 120 -0.85 10.51 -0.26
C VAL A 120 -0.98 12.01 -0.14
N ARG A 121 0.14 12.67 0.15
CA ARG A 121 0.35 14.10 0.02
C ARG A 121 1.61 14.38 -0.78
N PRO A 122 1.49 14.94 -2.00
CA PRO A 122 2.65 15.38 -2.76
C PRO A 122 3.35 16.55 -2.07
N LYS A 123 4.68 16.58 -2.12
CA LYS A 123 5.50 17.68 -1.60
C LYS A 123 5.81 18.67 -2.73
N GLY A 124 5.19 19.85 -2.67
CA GLY A 124 5.43 20.91 -3.63
C GLY A 124 5.07 20.56 -5.08
N ARG A 125 5.47 21.42 -6.02
CA ARG A 125 5.13 21.30 -7.45
C ARG A 125 5.75 20.05 -8.10
N LEU A 126 6.98 19.68 -7.71
CA LEU A 126 7.66 18.49 -8.21
C LEU A 126 6.96 17.19 -7.76
N GLY A 127 6.45 17.15 -6.52
CA GLY A 127 5.66 16.03 -6.03
C GLY A 127 4.36 15.84 -6.81
N GLY A 128 3.67 16.93 -7.13
CA GLY A 128 2.45 16.90 -7.95
C GLY A 128 2.72 16.38 -9.38
N LEU A 129 3.78 16.87 -10.03
CA LEU A 129 4.19 16.38 -11.34
C LEU A 129 4.56 14.90 -11.31
N TYR A 130 5.36 14.50 -10.31
CA TYR A 130 5.75 13.10 -10.11
C TYR A 130 4.52 12.19 -9.97
N MET A 131 3.53 12.57 -9.17
CA MET A 131 2.31 11.80 -8.99
C MET A 131 1.53 11.62 -10.29
N ARG A 132 1.40 12.68 -11.11
CA ARG A 132 0.73 12.59 -12.43
C ARG A 132 1.45 11.66 -13.40
N LEU A 133 2.78 11.71 -13.43
CA LEU A 133 3.58 10.86 -14.32
C LEU A 133 3.56 9.39 -13.91
N ILE A 134 3.54 9.09 -12.60
CA ILE A 134 3.62 7.73 -12.10
C ILE A 134 2.23 7.06 -12.00
N ASP A 135 1.14 7.82 -12.00
CA ASP A 135 -0.21 7.30 -11.77
C ASP A 135 -0.63 6.22 -12.78
N PRO A 136 -0.50 6.42 -14.11
CA PRO A 136 -0.87 5.38 -15.08
C PRO A 136 -0.03 4.11 -14.88
N PHE A 137 1.25 4.26 -14.53
CA PHE A 137 2.13 3.13 -14.26
C PHE A 137 1.74 2.39 -12.98
N ARG A 138 1.38 3.12 -11.93
CA ARG A 138 0.88 2.51 -10.68
C ARG A 138 -0.34 1.65 -10.94
N ARG A 139 -1.30 2.15 -11.71
CA ARG A 139 -2.54 1.43 -12.05
C ARG A 139 -2.27 0.21 -12.93
N ALA A 140 -1.40 0.32 -13.93
CA ALA A 140 -1.15 -0.76 -14.88
C ALA A 140 -0.24 -1.88 -14.33
N VAL A 141 0.71 -1.57 -13.45
CA VAL A 141 1.78 -2.50 -13.04
C VAL A 141 1.84 -2.70 -11.52
N VAL A 142 1.84 -1.60 -10.75
CA VAL A 142 2.09 -1.69 -9.30
C VAL A 142 0.93 -2.36 -8.59
N TYR A 143 -0.28 -1.91 -8.82
CA TYR A 143 -1.45 -2.46 -8.13
C TYR A 143 -1.77 -3.89 -8.51
N PRO A 144 -1.81 -4.29 -9.79
CA PRO A 144 -1.96 -5.70 -10.14
C PRO A 144 -0.90 -6.59 -9.47
N GLY A 145 0.36 -6.13 -9.43
CA GLY A 145 1.44 -6.84 -8.75
C GLY A 145 1.26 -6.97 -7.23
N LEU A 146 0.82 -5.88 -6.57
CA LEU A 146 0.52 -5.88 -5.14
C LEU A 146 -0.64 -6.82 -4.80
N LEU A 147 -1.72 -6.78 -5.57
CA LEU A 147 -2.88 -7.63 -5.35
C LEU A 147 -2.57 -9.11 -5.60
N ALA A 148 -1.81 -9.41 -6.64
CA ALA A 148 -1.34 -10.78 -6.88
C ALA A 148 -0.45 -11.28 -5.74
N ALA A 149 0.45 -10.45 -5.21
CA ALA A 149 1.26 -10.77 -4.04
C ALA A 149 0.38 -10.97 -2.78
N GLY A 150 -0.61 -10.11 -2.57
CA GLY A 150 -1.55 -10.22 -1.46
C GLY A 150 -2.37 -11.50 -1.50
N ARG A 151 -2.84 -11.89 -2.69
CA ARG A 151 -3.56 -13.15 -2.90
C ARG A 151 -2.66 -14.37 -2.63
N ARG A 152 -1.43 -14.39 -3.14
CA ARG A 152 -0.48 -15.48 -2.85
C ARG A 152 -0.17 -15.59 -1.36
N ALA A 153 0.00 -14.44 -0.68
CA ALA A 153 0.19 -14.40 0.76
C ALA A 153 -1.02 -14.99 1.52
N ALA A 154 -2.24 -14.65 1.10
CA ALA A 154 -3.46 -15.19 1.71
C ALA A 154 -3.54 -16.72 1.53
N LEU A 155 -3.25 -17.23 0.34
CA LEU A 155 -3.21 -18.66 0.08
C LEU A 155 -2.15 -19.38 0.94
N ARG A 156 -0.95 -18.82 1.09
CA ARG A 156 0.11 -19.40 1.94
C ARG A 156 -0.30 -19.51 3.40
N VAL A 157 -0.92 -18.48 3.97
CA VAL A 157 -1.34 -18.53 5.36
C VAL A 157 -2.56 -19.42 5.58
N SER A 158 -3.30 -19.75 4.50
CA SER A 158 -4.42 -20.69 4.55
C SER A 158 -3.96 -22.16 4.44
N THR A 159 -2.83 -22.44 3.80
CA THR A 159 -2.31 -23.82 3.60
C THR A 159 -1.27 -24.23 4.64
N GLY A 160 -0.74 -23.29 5.40
CA GLY A 160 0.33 -23.52 6.39
C GLY A 160 -0.13 -23.45 7.85
N GLY A 161 -1.45 -23.63 8.09
CA GLY A 161 -2.08 -23.67 9.43
C GLY A 161 -2.30 -25.09 9.90
#